data_a92a918458627664aa8df26e69573f44
#
_entry.id   a92a918458627664aa8df26e69573f44
#
_cell.length_a   1.000
_cell.length_b   1.000
_cell.length_c   1.000
_cell.angle_alpha   90.00
_cell.angle_beta   90.00
_cell.angle_gamma   90.00
#
_symmetry.space_group_name_H-M   'P 1'
#
loop_
_entity.id
_entity.type
_entity.pdbx_description
1 polymer ?
#
loop_
_entity_poly.entity_id
_entity_poly.type
_entity_poly.pdbx_seq_one_letter_code
_entity_poly.pdbx_strand_id
1 'polypeptide(L)'
;VITNMLSAIPWIGQDFVQFVWGGFSVNNATLNRFFSLHYLLPFILAALAILHMMTLHVNGSSNPLGVSSNVDRVPMHPYYMFKDLITIFLFFLILSIIVFYLPNVMGHSDNYIPANPMQTPPSIVPEWYLLPYYAI
;
A
#
# COMPACT_ATOMS: atom_id res chain seq x y z
N VAL A 1 -3.49 11.05 11.19
CA VAL A 1 -4.30 9.91 11.63
C VAL A 1 -3.45 8.63 11.66
N ILE A 2 -2.84 8.23 10.54
CA ILE A 2 -2.09 6.96 10.45
C ILE A 2 -0.95 6.90 11.48
N THR A 3 -0.14 7.93 11.56
CA THR A 3 0.97 7.98 12.51
C THR A 3 0.51 8.06 13.95
N ASN A 4 -0.60 8.76 14.21
CA ASN A 4 -1.15 8.88 15.56
C ASN A 4 -1.76 7.56 16.08
N MET A 5 -2.06 6.60 15.22
CA MET A 5 -2.47 5.26 15.65
C MET A 5 -1.41 4.55 16.48
N LEU A 6 -0.14 4.92 16.32
CA LEU A 6 0.97 4.39 17.12
C LEU A 6 0.86 4.78 18.62
N SER A 7 0.17 5.87 18.92
CA SER A 7 -0.04 6.30 20.31
C SER A 7 -0.92 5.34 21.13
N ALA A 8 -1.67 4.45 20.45
CA ALA A 8 -2.50 3.45 21.10
C ALA A 8 -1.71 2.27 21.69
N ILE A 9 -0.43 2.13 21.38
CA ILE A 9 0.42 1.07 21.93
C ILE A 9 0.58 1.32 23.44
N PRO A 10 0.27 0.31 24.30
CA PRO A 10 0.38 0.48 25.75
C PRO A 10 1.81 0.85 26.18
N TRP A 11 1.91 1.75 27.14
CA TRP A 11 3.12 2.27 27.82
C TRP A 11 4.05 3.11 26.97
N ILE A 12 4.36 2.69 25.73
CA ILE A 12 5.37 3.34 24.87
C ILE A 12 4.75 4.14 23.73
N GLY A 13 3.43 4.09 23.55
CA GLY A 13 2.75 4.64 22.37
C GLY A 13 3.02 6.13 22.19
N GLN A 14 2.94 6.92 23.25
CA GLN A 14 3.17 8.36 23.17
C GLN A 14 4.60 8.71 22.79
N ASP A 15 5.58 8.06 23.41
CA ASP A 15 6.99 8.29 23.09
C ASP A 15 7.32 7.79 21.68
N PHE A 16 6.72 6.69 21.29
CA PHE A 16 6.94 6.10 19.97
C PHE A 16 6.38 6.98 18.85
N VAL A 17 5.20 7.55 19.03
CA VAL A 17 4.64 8.47 18.04
C VAL A 17 5.46 9.75 17.91
N GLN A 18 5.96 10.27 19.01
CA GLN A 18 6.86 11.43 19.02
C GLN A 18 8.19 11.12 18.34
N PHE A 19 8.72 9.92 18.54
CA PHE A 19 9.91 9.45 17.84
C PHE A 19 9.69 9.40 16.32
N VAL A 20 8.57 8.85 15.88
CA VAL A 20 8.22 8.77 14.45
C VAL A 20 8.03 10.15 13.84
N TRP A 21 7.37 11.07 14.55
CA TRP A 21 7.22 12.45 14.07
C TRP A 21 8.52 13.24 14.07
N GLY A 22 9.43 12.92 14.99
CA GLY A 22 10.64 13.72 15.23
C GLY A 22 10.34 15.02 15.98
N GLY A 23 9.26 15.06 16.75
CA GLY A 23 8.78 16.21 17.51
C GLY A 23 7.43 15.94 18.11
N PHE A 24 6.71 16.99 18.52
CA PHE A 24 5.40 16.87 19.18
C PHE A 24 4.21 16.89 18.22
N SER A 25 4.46 17.13 16.94
CA SER A 25 3.43 17.15 15.90
C SER A 25 4.04 16.83 14.54
N VAL A 26 3.17 16.57 13.55
CA VAL A 26 3.60 16.40 12.16
C VAL A 26 4.11 17.73 11.60
N ASN A 27 5.36 17.75 11.16
CA ASN A 27 6.02 18.93 10.63
C ASN A 27 6.90 18.57 9.42
N ASN A 28 7.77 19.49 8.99
CA ASN A 28 8.66 19.28 7.87
C ASN A 28 9.64 18.10 8.09
N ALA A 29 10.11 17.87 9.29
CA ALA A 29 10.97 16.74 9.61
C ALA A 29 10.27 15.41 9.37
N THR A 30 9.02 15.28 9.78
CA THR A 30 8.17 14.12 9.54
C THR A 30 7.95 13.90 8.05
N LEU A 31 7.58 14.94 7.34
CA LEU A 31 7.32 14.88 5.90
C LEU A 31 8.55 14.41 5.11
N ASN A 32 9.72 14.96 5.41
CA ASN A 32 10.95 14.61 4.70
C ASN A 32 11.38 13.17 4.94
N ARG A 33 11.28 12.68 6.16
CA ARG A 33 11.63 11.27 6.45
C ARG A 33 10.69 10.30 5.77
N PHE A 34 9.39 10.58 5.74
CA PHE A 34 8.44 9.73 5.03
C PHE A 34 8.58 9.82 3.52
N PHE A 35 8.93 10.98 2.99
CA PHE A 35 9.26 11.10 1.56
C PHE A 35 10.45 10.20 1.20
N SER A 36 11.51 10.22 1.98
CA SER A 36 12.68 9.38 1.77
C SER A 36 12.34 7.89 1.83
N LEU A 37 11.54 7.48 2.79
CA LEU A 37 11.07 6.10 2.91
C LEU A 37 10.14 5.70 1.76
N HIS A 38 9.26 6.59 1.32
CA HIS A 38 8.36 6.34 0.21
C HIS A 38 9.09 6.18 -1.12
N TYR A 39 10.27 6.77 -1.26
CA TYR A 39 11.14 6.54 -2.41
C TYR A 39 11.87 5.19 -2.32
N LEU A 40 12.39 4.84 -1.15
CA LEU A 40 13.21 3.64 -0.94
C LEU A 40 12.39 2.36 -0.86
N LEU A 41 11.30 2.36 -0.09
CA LEU A 41 10.55 1.13 0.22
C LEU A 41 9.96 0.42 -1.01
N PRO A 42 9.47 1.08 -2.06
CA PRO A 42 9.01 0.38 -3.28
C PRO A 42 10.08 -0.50 -3.92
N PHE A 43 11.34 -0.10 -3.91
CA PHE A 43 12.45 -0.93 -4.42
C PHE A 43 12.70 -2.16 -3.54
N ILE A 44 12.59 -2.00 -2.22
CA ILE A 44 12.66 -3.12 -1.28
C ILE A 44 11.49 -4.08 -1.51
N LEU A 45 10.28 -3.57 -1.73
CA LEU A 45 9.11 -4.38 -2.05
C LEU A 45 9.30 -5.15 -3.36
N ALA A 46 9.90 -4.55 -4.38
CA ALA A 46 10.22 -5.23 -5.64
C ALA A 46 11.18 -6.41 -5.39
N ALA A 47 12.22 -6.20 -4.60
CA ALA A 47 13.14 -7.27 -4.22
C ALA A 47 12.44 -8.39 -3.44
N LEU A 48 11.58 -8.03 -2.48
CA LEU A 48 10.81 -9.00 -1.71
C LEU A 48 9.81 -9.77 -2.58
N ALA A 49 9.21 -9.14 -3.58
CA ALA A 49 8.32 -9.83 -4.53
C ALA A 49 9.08 -10.86 -5.35
N ILE A 50 10.29 -10.56 -5.78
CA ILE A 50 11.16 -11.51 -6.48
C ILE A 50 11.50 -12.69 -5.56
N LEU A 51 11.90 -12.44 -4.33
CA LEU A 51 12.17 -13.50 -3.34
C LEU A 51 10.92 -14.34 -3.07
N HIS A 52 9.75 -13.72 -3.00
CA HIS A 52 8.48 -14.42 -2.81
C HIS A 52 8.19 -15.40 -3.96
N MET A 53 8.44 -14.99 -5.19
CA MET A 53 8.30 -15.86 -6.36
C MET A 53 9.36 -16.98 -6.37
N MET A 54 10.59 -16.68 -5.97
CA MET A 54 11.64 -17.68 -5.87
C MET A 54 11.32 -18.76 -4.82
N THR A 55 10.80 -18.40 -3.66
CA THR A 55 10.39 -19.34 -2.63
C THR A 55 9.19 -20.19 -3.05
N LEU A 56 8.25 -19.61 -3.78
CA LEU A 56 7.14 -20.35 -4.38
C LEU A 56 7.67 -21.42 -5.37
N HIS A 57 8.66 -21.06 -6.18
CA HIS A 57 9.19 -21.94 -7.21
C HIS A 57 9.89 -23.17 -6.63
N VAL A 58 10.36 -23.15 -5.40
CA VAL A 58 10.99 -24.31 -4.73
C VAL A 58 10.02 -25.50 -4.67
N ASN A 59 8.77 -25.27 -4.26
CA ASN A 59 7.76 -26.31 -4.11
C ASN A 59 6.70 -26.29 -5.24
N GLY A 60 6.65 -25.20 -6.00
CA GLY A 60 5.65 -24.99 -7.05
C GLY A 60 4.27 -24.63 -6.49
N SER A 61 3.33 -24.44 -7.43
CA SER A 61 1.95 -24.12 -7.11
C SER A 61 1.12 -25.40 -7.00
N SER A 62 0.04 -25.33 -6.21
CA SER A 62 -1.00 -26.35 -6.14
C SER A 62 -2.27 -25.82 -6.82
N ASN A 63 -3.43 -26.22 -6.35
CA ASN A 63 -4.72 -25.80 -6.87
C ASN A 63 -5.63 -25.31 -5.73
N PRO A 64 -6.71 -24.57 -6.04
CA PRO A 64 -7.60 -24.07 -5.00
C PRO A 64 -8.44 -25.13 -4.31
N LEU A 65 -8.50 -26.35 -4.83
CA LEU A 65 -9.31 -27.44 -4.26
C LEU A 65 -8.59 -28.22 -3.19
N GLY A 66 -7.26 -28.07 -3.04
CA GLY A 66 -6.47 -28.79 -2.06
C GLY A 66 -6.22 -30.28 -2.36
N VAL A 67 -6.64 -30.75 -3.54
CA VAL A 67 -6.41 -32.15 -3.98
C VAL A 67 -5.11 -32.25 -4.77
N SER A 68 -4.51 -33.46 -4.86
CA SER A 68 -3.32 -33.67 -5.65
C SER A 68 -3.58 -33.44 -7.12
N SER A 69 -2.75 -32.60 -7.77
CA SER A 69 -2.82 -32.30 -9.18
C SER A 69 -1.85 -33.11 -10.04
N ASN A 70 -1.19 -34.11 -9.45
CA ASN A 70 -0.19 -34.92 -10.17
C ASN A 70 -0.78 -35.73 -11.32
N VAL A 71 -2.07 -36.00 -11.28
CA VAL A 71 -2.78 -36.79 -12.31
C VAL A 71 -3.18 -35.96 -13.55
N ASP A 72 -3.25 -34.65 -13.42
CA ASP A 72 -3.63 -33.77 -14.50
C ASP A 72 -2.93 -32.41 -14.38
N ARG A 73 -2.03 -32.13 -15.30
CA ARG A 73 -1.27 -30.89 -15.38
C ARG A 73 -1.17 -30.43 -16.82
N VAL A 74 -1.22 -29.14 -17.03
CA VAL A 74 -0.93 -28.52 -18.33
C VAL A 74 0.43 -27.83 -18.29
N PRO A 75 1.13 -27.70 -19.42
CA PRO A 75 2.39 -26.97 -19.48
C PRO A 75 2.22 -25.51 -19.04
N MET A 76 3.22 -24.95 -18.38
CA MET A 76 3.25 -23.54 -18.01
C MET A 76 3.15 -22.64 -19.25
N HIS A 77 3.92 -22.94 -20.28
CA HIS A 77 3.86 -22.25 -21.57
C HIS A 77 3.06 -23.11 -22.58
N PRO A 78 2.06 -22.57 -23.32
CA PRO A 78 1.63 -21.15 -23.32
C PRO A 78 0.48 -20.84 -22.34
N TYR A 79 -0.07 -21.84 -21.63
CA TYR A 79 -1.35 -21.70 -20.92
C TYR A 79 -1.29 -20.68 -19.78
N TYR A 80 -0.46 -20.92 -18.77
CA TYR A 80 -0.41 -20.05 -17.60
C TYR A 80 0.37 -18.77 -17.85
N MET A 81 1.34 -18.79 -18.75
CA MET A 81 2.06 -17.57 -19.12
C MET A 81 1.13 -16.57 -19.80
N PHE A 82 0.27 -17.00 -20.73
CA PHE A 82 -0.70 -16.09 -21.34
C PHE A 82 -1.83 -15.69 -20.39
N LYS A 83 -2.24 -16.56 -19.48
CA LYS A 83 -3.22 -16.23 -18.46
C LYS A 83 -2.69 -15.15 -17.51
N ASP A 84 -1.45 -15.25 -17.10
CA ASP A 84 -0.79 -14.23 -16.26
C ASP A 84 -0.65 -12.91 -17.03
N LEU A 85 -0.32 -12.94 -18.32
CA LEU A 85 -0.26 -11.74 -19.14
C LEU A 85 -1.60 -11.03 -19.24
N ILE A 86 -2.71 -11.77 -19.37
CA ILE A 86 -4.06 -11.18 -19.39
C ILE A 86 -4.32 -10.41 -18.10
N THR A 87 -4.02 -11.00 -16.95
CA THR A 87 -4.25 -10.35 -15.66
C THR A 87 -3.34 -9.15 -15.42
N ILE A 88 -2.08 -9.21 -15.85
CA ILE A 88 -1.14 -8.09 -15.80
C ILE A 88 -1.64 -6.93 -16.65
N PHE A 89 -2.05 -7.19 -17.89
CA PHE A 89 -2.59 -6.14 -18.76
C PHE A 89 -3.90 -5.56 -18.24
N LEU A 90 -4.76 -6.38 -17.64
CA LEU A 90 -5.98 -5.89 -16.99
C LEU A 90 -5.65 -4.93 -15.83
N PHE A 91 -4.68 -5.27 -15.00
CA PHE A 91 -4.21 -4.40 -13.93
C PHE A 91 -3.69 -3.06 -14.48
N PHE A 92 -2.83 -3.11 -15.50
CA PHE A 92 -2.30 -1.89 -16.10
C PHE A 92 -3.37 -1.07 -16.82
N LEU A 93 -4.39 -1.70 -17.40
CA LEU A 93 -5.51 -0.99 -18.01
C LEU A 93 -6.26 -0.17 -16.96
N ILE A 94 -6.65 -0.79 -15.84
CA ILE A 94 -7.36 -0.11 -14.75
C ILE A 94 -6.49 0.99 -14.15
N LEU A 95 -5.23 0.70 -13.88
CA LEU A 95 -4.28 1.70 -13.38
C LEU A 95 -4.15 2.90 -14.32
N SER A 96 -4.02 2.64 -15.62
CA SER A 96 -3.89 3.69 -16.65
C SER A 96 -5.14 4.57 -16.74
N ILE A 97 -6.32 3.99 -16.63
CA ILE A 97 -7.57 4.77 -16.63
C ILE A 97 -7.58 5.74 -15.44
N ILE A 98 -7.21 5.26 -14.25
CA ILE A 98 -7.17 6.11 -13.06
C ILE A 98 -6.09 7.19 -13.19
N VAL A 99 -4.89 6.82 -13.61
CA VAL A 99 -3.75 7.76 -13.68
C VAL A 99 -3.95 8.83 -14.75
N PHE A 100 -4.45 8.47 -15.93
CA PHE A 100 -4.52 9.40 -17.06
C PHE A 100 -5.84 10.15 -17.18
N TYR A 101 -6.95 9.53 -16.80
CA TYR A 101 -8.27 10.12 -16.98
C TYR A 101 -8.96 10.54 -15.68
N LEU A 102 -8.64 9.87 -14.56
CA LEU A 102 -9.32 10.09 -13.28
C LEU A 102 -8.33 10.27 -12.11
N PRO A 103 -7.28 11.11 -12.25
CA PRO A 103 -6.19 11.15 -11.27
C PRO A 103 -6.63 11.60 -9.87
N ASN A 104 -7.70 12.37 -9.75
CA ASN A 104 -8.15 12.97 -8.50
C ASN A 104 -9.37 12.27 -7.88
N VAL A 105 -9.90 11.23 -8.51
CA VAL A 105 -11.13 10.57 -8.06
C VAL A 105 -10.97 9.87 -6.70
N MET A 106 -9.76 9.40 -6.40
CA MET A 106 -9.43 8.75 -5.14
C MET A 106 -8.78 9.71 -4.12
N GLY A 107 -8.61 10.98 -4.49
CA GLY A 107 -8.00 11.99 -3.63
C GLY A 107 -9.03 12.75 -2.80
N HIS A 108 -8.50 13.57 -1.90
CA HIS A 108 -9.30 14.49 -1.09
C HIS A 108 -8.99 15.95 -1.48
N SER A 109 -10.01 16.79 -1.51
CA SER A 109 -9.90 18.20 -1.93
C SER A 109 -8.98 19.04 -1.02
N ASP A 110 -8.89 18.70 0.27
CA ASP A 110 -8.05 19.42 1.22
C ASP A 110 -6.56 19.32 0.90
N ASN A 111 -6.15 18.33 0.11
CA ASN A 111 -4.76 18.18 -0.29
C ASN A 111 -4.27 19.27 -1.26
N TYR A 112 -5.17 20.04 -1.85
CA TYR A 112 -4.83 21.21 -2.67
C TYR A 112 -4.53 22.46 -1.85
N ILE A 113 -4.88 22.48 -0.57
CA ILE A 113 -4.69 23.61 0.33
C ILE A 113 -3.29 23.55 0.91
N PRO A 114 -2.47 24.62 0.84
CA PRO A 114 -1.18 24.67 1.50
C PRO A 114 -1.31 24.41 3.00
N ALA A 115 -0.43 23.57 3.56
CA ALA A 115 -0.47 23.22 4.96
C ALA A 115 -0.16 24.44 5.85
N ASN A 116 -1.04 24.72 6.81
CA ASN A 116 -0.84 25.76 7.82
C ASN A 116 -0.98 25.13 9.22
N PRO A 117 0.10 25.03 10.00
CA PRO A 117 0.06 24.41 11.32
C PRO A 117 -0.78 25.20 12.33
N MET A 118 -1.10 26.47 12.03
CA MET A 118 -1.87 27.35 12.91
C MET A 118 -3.37 27.30 12.63
N GLN A 119 -3.80 26.61 11.58
CA GLN A 119 -5.20 26.56 11.19
C GLN A 119 -5.64 25.13 10.92
N THR A 120 -6.67 24.68 11.61
CA THR A 120 -7.29 23.38 11.39
C THR A 120 -8.38 23.50 10.34
N PRO A 121 -8.46 22.57 9.36
CA PRO A 121 -9.57 22.55 8.42
C PRO A 121 -10.92 22.39 9.11
N PRO A 122 -12.02 22.95 8.57
CA PRO A 122 -13.33 22.93 9.21
C PRO A 122 -13.94 21.52 9.33
N SER A 123 -13.55 20.60 8.46
CA SER A 123 -13.99 19.20 8.50
C SER A 123 -12.80 18.28 8.41
N ILE A 124 -12.51 17.55 9.48
CA ILE A 124 -11.42 16.58 9.53
C ILE A 124 -12.01 15.20 9.31
N VAL A 125 -11.68 14.60 8.17
CA VAL A 125 -12.06 13.24 7.83
C VAL A 125 -10.82 12.44 7.41
N PRO A 126 -10.74 11.14 7.73
CA PRO A 126 -9.66 10.31 7.22
C PRO A 126 -9.81 10.04 5.73
N GLU A 127 -8.73 9.56 5.11
CA GLU A 127 -8.75 9.08 3.74
C GLU A 127 -9.76 7.93 3.59
N TRP A 128 -10.31 7.77 2.38
CA TRP A 128 -11.39 6.81 2.11
C TRP A 128 -11.05 5.38 2.54
N TYR A 129 -9.80 4.95 2.42
CA TYR A 129 -9.37 3.60 2.81
C TYR A 129 -9.31 3.37 4.33
N LEU A 130 -9.41 4.43 5.12
CA LEU A 130 -9.48 4.37 6.58
C LEU A 130 -10.91 4.52 7.13
N LEU A 131 -11.89 4.84 6.28
CA LEU A 131 -13.28 5.07 6.71
C LEU A 131 -13.92 3.88 7.43
N PRO A 132 -13.68 2.62 7.03
CA PRO A 132 -14.21 1.47 7.76
C PRO A 132 -13.76 1.43 9.22
N TYR A 133 -12.51 1.76 9.48
CA TYR A 133 -11.97 1.83 10.85
C TYR A 133 -12.47 3.05 11.61
N TYR A 134 -12.73 4.12 10.92
CA TYR A 134 -13.30 5.34 11.51
C TYR A 134 -14.76 5.16 11.92
N ALA A 135 -15.48 4.28 11.25
CA ALA A 135 -16.89 4.01 11.53
C ALA A 135 -17.13 3.03 12.69
N ILE A 136 -16.11 2.31 13.15
CA ILE A 136 -16.19 1.40 14.29
C ILE A 136 -16.01 2.16 15.60
#